data_a91a3057803d958a901c5b7b9106c3cb
#
_entry.id   a91a3057803d958a901c5b7b9106c3cb
#
_cell.length_a   1.000
_cell.length_b   1.000
_cell.length_c   1.000
_cell.angle_alpha   90.00
_cell.angle_beta   90.00
_cell.angle_gamma   90.00
#
_symmetry.space_group_name_H-M   'P 1'
#
loop_
_entity.id
_entity.type
_entity.pdbx_description
1 polymer ?
#
loop_
_entity_poly.entity_id
_entity_poly.type
_entity_poly.pdbx_seq_one_letter_code
_entity_poly.pdbx_strand_id
1 'polypeptide(L)'
;MDSRLEIIKRLRKLRKRPNIKVRLLMTSGCIEYWLMLHYEMFAPPVQTEAEKKEMLTRLVRKEPTYQKGDFVSTAKIAEHYPTAVINAKHAVSFLLQDGLPGLDDTDERNRWLCTNCLTFSTVYEAIDFLESLA
;
A
#
# COMPACT_ATOMS: atom_id res chain seq x y z
N MET A 1 17.62 -12.59 -3.13
CA MET A 1 16.44 -11.94 -3.76
C MET A 1 15.34 -11.82 -2.73
N ASP A 2 14.56 -10.76 -2.82
CA ASP A 2 13.44 -10.55 -1.90
C ASP A 2 12.38 -11.65 -2.06
N SER A 3 11.92 -12.25 -0.94
CA SER A 3 10.96 -13.36 -0.95
C SER A 3 9.62 -12.98 -1.61
N ARG A 4 9.23 -11.70 -1.53
CA ARG A 4 7.99 -11.22 -2.17
C ARG A 4 8.07 -11.31 -3.68
N LEU A 5 9.23 -11.00 -4.27
CA LEU A 5 9.44 -11.12 -5.71
C LEU A 5 9.39 -12.59 -6.16
N GLU A 6 9.96 -13.48 -5.36
CA GLU A 6 9.90 -14.92 -5.64
C GLU A 6 8.46 -15.44 -5.63
N ILE A 7 7.66 -15.01 -4.66
CA ILE A 7 6.24 -15.39 -4.57
C ILE A 7 5.48 -14.95 -5.81
N ILE A 8 5.69 -13.70 -6.26
CA ILE A 8 5.01 -13.17 -7.46
C ILE A 8 5.38 -14.00 -8.69
N LYS A 9 6.65 -14.32 -8.88
CA LYS A 9 7.12 -15.14 -10.00
C LYS A 9 6.48 -16.52 -9.98
N ARG A 10 6.39 -17.14 -8.80
CA ARG A 10 5.76 -18.47 -8.63
C ARG A 10 4.28 -18.42 -8.96
N LEU A 11 3.55 -17.40 -8.46
CA LEU A 11 2.13 -17.24 -8.73
C LEU A 11 1.86 -17.06 -10.23
N ARG A 12 2.71 -16.29 -10.92
CA ARG A 12 2.59 -16.11 -12.37
C ARG A 12 2.76 -17.41 -13.14
N LYS A 13 3.67 -18.28 -12.69
CA LYS A 13 3.86 -19.60 -13.31
C LYS A 13 2.71 -20.55 -13.06
N LEU A 14 2.08 -20.46 -11.90
CA LEU A 14 1.00 -21.36 -11.50
C LEU A 14 -0.36 -20.96 -12.06
N ARG A 15 -0.52 -19.72 -12.54
CA ARG A 15 -1.79 -19.29 -13.10
C ARG A 15 -2.16 -20.11 -14.33
N LYS A 16 -3.42 -20.56 -14.38
CA LYS A 16 -3.93 -21.41 -15.47
C LYS A 16 -4.41 -20.59 -16.68
N ARG A 17 -4.69 -19.30 -16.51
CA ARG A 17 -5.20 -18.43 -17.56
C ARG A 17 -4.26 -17.24 -17.76
N PRO A 18 -3.85 -16.94 -19.00
CA PRO A 18 -2.93 -15.83 -19.27
C PRO A 18 -3.44 -14.45 -18.86
N ASN A 19 -4.77 -14.27 -18.83
CA ASN A 19 -5.41 -13.02 -18.46
C ASN A 19 -5.54 -12.77 -16.96
N ILE A 20 -5.16 -13.76 -16.13
CA ILE A 20 -5.09 -13.56 -14.68
C ILE A 20 -3.88 -12.69 -14.38
N LYS A 21 -4.13 -11.52 -13.79
CA LYS A 21 -3.07 -10.58 -13.42
C LYS A 21 -2.56 -10.88 -12.01
N VAL A 22 -1.24 -10.86 -11.86
CA VAL A 22 -0.58 -10.97 -10.57
C VAL A 22 0.29 -9.72 -10.42
N ARG A 23 -0.02 -8.88 -9.43
CA ARG A 23 0.67 -7.61 -9.23
C ARG A 23 1.05 -7.43 -7.76
N LEU A 24 2.24 -6.88 -7.52
CA LEU A 24 2.69 -6.53 -6.19
C LEU A 24 1.96 -5.28 -5.69
N LEU A 25 1.24 -5.43 -4.58
CA LEU A 25 0.70 -4.31 -3.82
C LEU A 25 1.42 -4.27 -2.47
N MET A 26 1.82 -3.09 -2.04
CA MET A 26 2.65 -2.95 -0.86
C MET A 26 2.33 -1.70 -0.05
N THR A 27 2.37 -1.85 1.27
CA THR A 27 2.36 -0.72 2.20
C THR A 27 3.62 -0.79 3.04
N SER A 28 4.31 0.33 3.17
CA SER A 28 5.53 0.41 3.97
C SER A 28 5.22 0.19 5.44
N GLY A 29 6.02 -0.63 6.10
CA GLY A 29 6.04 -0.80 7.54
C GLY A 29 4.81 -1.48 8.15
N CYS A 30 3.66 -0.86 8.12
CA CYS A 30 2.44 -1.36 8.75
C CYS A 30 1.20 -0.93 7.97
N ILE A 31 0.13 -1.75 8.07
CA ILE A 31 -1.13 -1.48 7.36
C ILE A 31 -1.79 -0.18 7.83
N GLU A 32 -1.52 0.25 9.08
CA GLU A 32 -2.09 1.47 9.63
C GLU A 32 -1.70 2.71 8.84
N TYR A 33 -0.56 2.69 8.16
CA TYR A 33 -0.19 3.78 7.26
C TYR A 33 -1.20 3.92 6.11
N TRP A 34 -1.56 2.80 5.45
CA TRP A 34 -2.59 2.84 4.41
C TRP A 34 -3.92 3.36 4.97
N LEU A 35 -4.29 2.91 6.17
CA LEU A 35 -5.53 3.35 6.80
C LEU A 35 -5.50 4.85 7.12
N MET A 36 -4.35 5.39 7.55
CA MET A 36 -4.22 6.83 7.81
C MET A 36 -4.36 7.68 6.55
N LEU A 37 -3.99 7.17 5.39
CA LEU A 37 -4.16 7.89 4.12
C LEU A 37 -5.63 8.17 3.81
N HIS A 38 -6.57 7.47 4.47
CA HIS A 38 -8.00 7.76 4.36
C HIS A 38 -8.36 9.11 5.00
N TYR A 39 -7.49 9.68 5.80
CA TYR A 39 -7.74 10.93 6.53
C TYR A 39 -6.79 12.05 6.14
N GLU A 40 -5.52 11.76 5.94
CA GLU A 40 -4.52 12.79 5.63
C GLU A 40 -3.39 12.25 4.76
N MET A 41 -2.80 13.16 3.97
CA MET A 41 -1.64 12.85 3.15
C MET A 41 -0.37 13.19 3.93
N PHE A 42 0.45 12.17 4.21
CA PHE A 42 1.74 12.34 4.87
C PHE A 42 2.57 11.08 4.64
N ALA A 43 3.86 11.15 4.86
CA ALA A 43 4.75 10.01 4.64
C ALA A 43 5.87 9.99 5.69
N PRO A 44 5.53 9.85 6.99
CA PRO A 44 6.53 9.77 8.05
C PRO A 44 7.26 8.43 8.02
N PRO A 45 8.45 8.33 8.64
CA PRO A 45 9.12 7.04 8.75
C PRO A 45 8.26 6.01 9.49
N VAL A 46 8.27 4.75 9.01
CA VAL A 46 7.51 3.64 9.62
C VAL A 46 8.36 2.36 9.66
N GLN A 47 9.66 2.51 9.88
CA GLN A 47 10.59 1.38 9.86
C GLN A 47 10.80 0.75 11.24
N THR A 48 10.81 1.57 12.29
CA THR A 48 11.02 1.09 13.66
C THR A 48 9.71 0.76 14.36
N GLU A 49 9.79 -0.05 15.42
CA GLU A 49 8.60 -0.38 16.22
C GLU A 49 7.99 0.86 16.86
N ALA A 50 8.82 1.82 17.29
CA ALA A 50 8.33 3.08 17.85
C ALA A 50 7.56 3.89 16.81
N GLU A 51 8.05 3.96 15.57
CA GLU A 51 7.40 4.66 14.47
C GLU A 51 6.07 4.00 14.10
N LYS A 52 6.01 2.67 14.08
CA LYS A 52 4.77 1.92 13.84
C LYS A 52 3.75 2.15 14.94
N LYS A 53 4.17 2.21 16.19
CA LYS A 53 3.29 2.54 17.33
C LYS A 53 2.74 3.95 17.22
N GLU A 54 3.56 4.91 16.81
CA GLU A 54 3.10 6.27 16.59
C GLU A 54 2.03 6.34 15.50
N MET A 55 2.20 5.56 14.42
CA MET A 55 1.21 5.46 13.36
C MET A 55 -0.13 4.93 13.89
N LEU A 56 -0.08 3.86 14.70
CA LEU A 56 -1.28 3.31 15.32
C LEU A 56 -1.95 4.34 16.23
N THR A 57 -1.17 5.06 17.02
CA THR A 57 -1.70 6.10 17.92
C THR A 57 -2.42 7.18 17.14
N ARG A 58 -1.86 7.64 16.02
CA ARG A 58 -2.50 8.62 15.15
C ARG A 58 -3.80 8.11 14.56
N LEU A 59 -3.81 6.86 14.10
CA LEU A 59 -5.01 6.25 13.54
C LEU A 59 -6.14 6.17 14.57
N VAL A 60 -5.82 5.77 15.80
CA VAL A 60 -6.81 5.68 16.89
C VAL A 60 -7.37 7.05 17.23
N ARG A 61 -6.62 8.13 17.08
CA ARG A 61 -7.15 9.49 17.23
C ARG A 61 -8.21 9.83 16.18
N LYS A 62 -8.07 9.29 14.96
CA LYS A 62 -9.02 9.50 13.86
C LYS A 62 -10.23 8.58 13.97
N GLU A 63 -10.00 7.31 14.34
CA GLU A 63 -11.05 6.32 14.53
C GLU A 63 -10.81 5.60 15.86
N PRO A 64 -11.37 6.13 16.97
CA PRO A 64 -11.10 5.58 18.32
C PRO A 64 -11.51 4.12 18.50
N THR A 65 -12.42 3.60 17.67
CA THR A 65 -12.86 2.20 17.76
C THR A 65 -11.94 1.23 17.01
N TYR A 66 -10.91 1.74 16.33
CA TYR A 66 -10.04 0.89 15.52
C TYR A 66 -9.33 -0.17 16.36
N GLN A 67 -9.42 -1.41 15.89
CA GLN A 67 -8.62 -2.53 16.37
C GLN A 67 -8.17 -3.33 15.17
N LYS A 68 -6.91 -3.75 15.16
CA LYS A 68 -6.35 -4.52 14.06
C LYS A 68 -7.13 -5.82 13.88
N GLY A 69 -7.59 -6.06 12.63
CA GLY A 69 -8.39 -7.25 12.32
C GLY A 69 -9.88 -7.09 12.61
N ASP A 70 -10.31 -5.98 13.18
CA ASP A 70 -11.74 -5.73 13.43
C ASP A 70 -12.42 -5.24 12.15
N PHE A 71 -13.40 -6.00 11.68
CA PHE A 71 -14.11 -5.70 10.44
C PHE A 71 -14.87 -4.39 10.49
N VAL A 72 -15.58 -4.13 11.60
CA VAL A 72 -16.49 -2.97 11.70
C VAL A 72 -15.70 -1.66 11.66
N SER A 73 -14.66 -1.53 12.48
CA SER A 73 -13.85 -0.31 12.51
C SER A 73 -13.06 -0.11 11.22
N THR A 74 -12.56 -1.19 10.63
CA THR A 74 -11.86 -1.12 9.34
C THR A 74 -12.82 -0.69 8.22
N ALA A 75 -14.04 -1.19 8.20
CA ALA A 75 -15.05 -0.80 7.22
C ALA A 75 -15.41 0.68 7.33
N LYS A 76 -15.49 1.22 8.56
CA LYS A 76 -15.71 2.66 8.77
C LYS A 76 -14.60 3.51 8.15
N ILE A 77 -13.36 3.11 8.35
CA ILE A 77 -12.22 3.79 7.74
C ILE A 77 -12.30 3.69 6.21
N ALA A 78 -12.63 2.52 5.69
CA ALA A 78 -12.68 2.25 4.25
C ALA A 78 -13.74 3.08 3.52
N GLU A 79 -14.72 3.64 4.21
CA GLU A 79 -15.69 4.57 3.60
C GLU A 79 -15.00 5.80 3.01
N HIS A 80 -13.82 6.15 3.51
CA HIS A 80 -13.02 7.27 3.03
C HIS A 80 -12.04 6.89 1.92
N TYR A 81 -12.25 5.76 1.24
CA TYR A 81 -11.29 5.27 0.25
C TYR A 81 -10.98 6.25 -0.89
N PRO A 82 -11.91 7.11 -1.38
CA PRO A 82 -11.53 8.08 -2.41
C PRO A 82 -10.40 9.02 -1.97
N THR A 83 -10.44 9.46 -0.70
CA THR A 83 -9.37 10.27 -0.11
C THR A 83 -8.06 9.48 -0.04
N ALA A 84 -8.13 8.20 0.37
CA ALA A 84 -6.95 7.34 0.46
C ALA A 84 -6.29 7.16 -0.91
N VAL A 85 -7.08 6.96 -1.96
CA VAL A 85 -6.55 6.82 -3.32
C VAL A 85 -5.78 8.07 -3.75
N ILE A 86 -6.36 9.24 -3.54
CA ILE A 86 -5.72 10.52 -3.88
C ILE A 86 -4.41 10.70 -3.10
N ASN A 87 -4.45 10.47 -1.80
CA ASN A 87 -3.30 10.66 -0.92
C ASN A 87 -2.18 9.65 -1.24
N ALA A 88 -2.53 8.39 -1.51
CA ALA A 88 -1.56 7.37 -1.87
C ALA A 88 -0.89 7.67 -3.21
N LYS A 89 -1.63 8.14 -4.20
CA LYS A 89 -1.07 8.56 -5.50
C LYS A 89 -0.11 9.71 -5.33
N HIS A 90 -0.41 10.67 -4.44
CA HIS A 90 0.50 11.76 -4.11
C HIS A 90 1.81 11.23 -3.52
N ALA A 91 1.72 10.35 -2.52
CA ALA A 91 2.91 9.76 -1.91
C ALA A 91 3.77 9.02 -2.95
N VAL A 92 3.14 8.22 -3.83
CA VAL A 92 3.85 7.49 -4.87
C VAL A 92 4.46 8.44 -5.90
N SER A 93 3.82 9.56 -6.22
CA SER A 93 4.38 10.54 -7.17
C SER A 93 5.72 11.10 -6.72
N PHE A 94 5.93 11.27 -5.42
CA PHE A 94 7.23 11.69 -4.89
C PHE A 94 8.30 10.62 -5.06
N LEU A 95 7.92 9.34 -5.04
CA LEU A 95 8.88 8.25 -5.25
C LEU A 95 9.51 8.27 -6.63
N LEU A 96 8.77 8.73 -7.65
CA LEU A 96 9.32 8.88 -9.01
C LEU A 96 10.47 9.86 -9.04
N GLN A 97 10.44 10.91 -8.21
CA GLN A 97 11.52 11.87 -8.06
C GLN A 97 12.70 11.28 -7.27
N ASP A 98 12.43 10.31 -6.40
CA ASP A 98 13.42 9.68 -5.53
C ASP A 98 14.02 8.40 -6.11
N GLY A 99 13.70 8.05 -7.35
CA GLY A 99 14.35 6.94 -8.04
C GLY A 99 13.45 5.77 -8.44
N LEU A 100 12.14 5.82 -8.15
CA LEU A 100 11.22 4.79 -8.62
C LEU A 100 11.27 4.73 -10.17
N PRO A 101 11.61 3.56 -10.77
CA PRO A 101 11.81 3.48 -12.23
C PRO A 101 10.57 3.76 -13.06
N GLY A 102 9.37 3.55 -12.51
CA GLY A 102 8.11 3.75 -13.20
C GLY A 102 6.95 3.14 -12.41
N LEU A 103 5.74 3.25 -12.97
CA LEU A 103 4.52 2.73 -12.34
C LEU A 103 4.09 1.38 -12.93
N ASP A 104 4.67 0.98 -14.05
CA ASP A 104 4.33 -0.29 -14.70
C ASP A 104 4.84 -1.48 -13.90
N ASP A 105 4.20 -2.63 -14.06
CA ASP A 105 4.55 -3.86 -13.38
C ASP A 105 5.78 -4.52 -13.99
N THR A 106 6.95 -3.98 -13.66
CA THR A 106 8.25 -4.52 -14.08
C THR A 106 9.00 -5.08 -12.87
N ASP A 107 9.91 -6.01 -13.11
CA ASP A 107 10.76 -6.54 -12.04
C ASP A 107 11.62 -5.45 -11.40
N GLU A 108 12.07 -4.49 -12.19
CA GLU A 108 12.85 -3.35 -11.72
C GLU A 108 12.05 -2.49 -10.75
N ARG A 109 10.82 -2.13 -11.14
CA ARG A 109 9.89 -1.36 -10.28
C ARG A 109 9.59 -2.12 -8.99
N ASN A 110 9.28 -3.41 -9.08
CA ASN A 110 8.93 -4.23 -7.93
C ASN A 110 10.10 -4.37 -6.96
N ARG A 111 11.31 -4.56 -7.49
CA ARG A 111 12.52 -4.63 -6.66
C ARG A 111 12.77 -3.31 -5.95
N TRP A 112 12.62 -2.19 -6.64
CA TRP A 112 12.79 -0.88 -6.03
C TRP A 112 11.82 -0.68 -4.87
N LEU A 113 10.53 -1.02 -5.05
CA LEU A 113 9.53 -0.91 -3.99
C LEU A 113 9.87 -1.75 -2.77
N CYS A 114 10.46 -2.93 -2.97
CA CYS A 114 10.81 -3.84 -1.88
C CYS A 114 12.09 -3.47 -1.13
N THR A 115 12.96 -2.65 -1.71
CA THR A 115 14.31 -2.42 -1.17
C THR A 115 14.56 -1.00 -0.67
N ASN A 116 13.67 -0.06 -0.94
CA ASN A 116 13.82 1.30 -0.42
C ASN A 116 13.27 1.40 1.00
N CYS A 117 13.64 2.47 1.71
CA CYS A 117 13.20 2.74 3.09
C CYS A 117 12.16 3.88 3.16
N LEU A 118 11.59 4.27 2.04
CA LEU A 118 10.62 5.36 1.98
C LEU A 118 9.22 4.87 2.36
N THR A 119 8.36 5.81 2.70
CA THR A 119 6.99 5.51 3.16
C THR A 119 6.01 5.72 2.02
N PHE A 120 5.28 4.66 1.68
CA PHE A 120 4.31 4.68 0.58
C PHE A 120 3.31 3.53 0.71
N SER A 121 2.23 3.60 -0.08
CA SER A 121 1.31 2.47 -0.26
C SER A 121 0.84 2.42 -1.71
N THR A 122 0.87 1.24 -2.31
CA THR A 122 0.33 1.00 -3.65
C THR A 122 -0.98 0.22 -3.63
N VAL A 123 -1.59 0.04 -2.46
CA VAL A 123 -2.88 -0.67 -2.32
C VAL A 123 -3.99 -0.01 -3.15
N TYR A 124 -3.91 1.31 -3.38
CA TYR A 124 -4.86 2.03 -4.22
C TYR A 124 -4.99 1.43 -5.63
N GLU A 125 -3.96 0.76 -6.12
CA GLU A 125 -3.99 0.14 -7.45
C GLU A 125 -5.08 -0.94 -7.55
N ALA A 126 -5.34 -1.66 -6.46
CA ALA A 126 -6.44 -2.64 -6.41
C ALA A 126 -7.79 -1.93 -6.55
N ILE A 127 -7.96 -0.77 -5.91
CA ILE A 127 -9.19 0.01 -5.99
C ILE A 127 -9.39 0.54 -7.40
N ASP A 128 -8.36 1.13 -8.00
CA ASP A 128 -8.41 1.62 -9.38
C ASP A 128 -8.77 0.48 -10.36
N PHE A 129 -8.20 -0.69 -10.17
CA PHE A 129 -8.50 -1.86 -10.99
C PHE A 129 -9.97 -2.26 -10.86
N LEU A 130 -10.48 -2.35 -9.64
CA LEU A 130 -11.87 -2.72 -9.39
C LEU A 130 -12.84 -1.68 -9.97
N GLU A 131 -12.55 -0.41 -9.86
CA GLU A 131 -13.36 0.66 -10.44
C GLU A 131 -13.35 0.61 -11.98
N SER A 132 -12.24 0.19 -12.58
CA SER A 132 -12.14 0.05 -14.04
C SER A 132 -13.02 -1.05 -14.61
N LEU A 133 -13.48 -1.97 -13.78
CA LEU A 133 -14.38 -3.07 -14.16
C LEU A 133 -15.86 -2.67 -14.13
N ALA A 134 -16.18 -1.55 -13.55
CA ALA A 134 -17.56 -1.08 -13.42
C ALA A 134 -18.10 -0.46 -14.71
#